data_fb4d79f8c824b0538c80f843dfc60da4
#
_entry.id   fb4d79f8c824b0538c80f843dfc60da4
#
_cell.length_a   1.000
_cell.length_b   1.000
_cell.length_c   1.000
_cell.angle_alpha   90.00
_cell.angle_beta   90.00
_cell.angle_gamma   90.00
#
_symmetry.space_group_name_H-M   'P 1'
#
loop_
_entity.id
_entity.type
_entity.pdbx_description
1 polymer ?
#
loop_
_entity_poly.entity_id
_entity_poly.type
_entity_poly.pdbx_seq_one_letter_code
_entity_poly.pdbx_strand_id
1 'polypeptide(L)'
;MKIAIMNCLNHNTRCAGAACLNAMNRRIRSFECYKDTELELVAMGRCNGCEAGMDAGMREKLERLVQEGAEVVHFGICTKNKEGAECPLISRSAEYLEQHGVKVVRGTH
;
A
#
# COMPACT_ATOMS: atom_id res chain seq x y z
N MET A 1 -5.96 14.75 3.37
CA MET A 1 -5.03 13.74 3.91
C MET A 1 -4.31 13.04 2.78
N LYS A 2 -3.01 12.94 2.89
CA LYS A 2 -2.18 12.29 1.86
C LYS A 2 -2.14 10.79 2.11
N ILE A 3 -2.43 10.01 1.07
CA ILE A 3 -2.57 8.56 1.16
C ILE A 3 -1.81 7.91 0.01
N ALA A 4 -1.29 6.72 0.24
CA ALA A 4 -0.68 5.91 -0.80
C ALA A 4 -1.23 4.49 -0.79
N ILE A 5 -1.14 3.83 -1.92
CA ILE A 5 -1.55 2.43 -2.08
C ILE A 5 -0.33 1.64 -2.58
N MET A 6 -0.06 0.52 -1.96
CA MET A 6 1.02 -0.40 -2.33
C MET A 6 0.46 -1.80 -2.57
N ASN A 7 0.85 -2.39 -3.69
CA ASN A 7 0.34 -3.69 -4.12
C ASN A 7 1.48 -4.69 -4.37
N CYS A 8 1.10 -5.94 -4.61
CA CYS A 8 2.03 -7.00 -4.96
C CYS A 8 2.30 -6.98 -6.48
N LEU A 9 3.57 -6.96 -6.88
CA LEU A 9 3.96 -6.99 -8.29
C LEU A 9 3.39 -8.21 -9.03
N ASN A 10 3.47 -9.38 -8.41
CA ASN A 10 3.02 -10.62 -9.06
C ASN A 10 1.53 -10.63 -9.34
N HIS A 11 0.73 -10.03 -8.48
CA HIS A 11 -0.71 -9.88 -8.72
C HIS A 11 -0.99 -8.79 -9.77
N ASN A 12 -0.18 -7.76 -9.81
CA ASN A 12 -0.37 -6.66 -10.76
C ASN A 12 -0.01 -7.03 -12.21
N THR A 13 0.46 -8.23 -12.46
CA THR A 13 0.57 -8.73 -13.84
C THR A 13 -0.80 -8.97 -14.46
N ARG A 14 -1.85 -9.10 -13.62
CA ARG A 14 -3.23 -9.33 -14.05
C ARG A 14 -4.21 -8.33 -13.47
N CYS A 15 -3.84 -7.63 -12.42
CA CYS A 15 -4.70 -6.69 -11.72
C CYS A 15 -4.34 -5.26 -12.12
N ALA A 16 -5.33 -4.53 -12.59
CA ALA A 16 -5.17 -3.13 -12.99
C ALA A 16 -5.20 -2.16 -11.79
N GLY A 17 -5.44 -2.66 -10.57
CA GLY A 17 -5.63 -1.81 -9.42
C GLY A 17 -7.01 -1.15 -9.36
N ALA A 18 -7.92 -1.55 -10.23
CA ALA A 18 -9.23 -0.91 -10.35
C ALA A 18 -10.07 -1.04 -9.08
N ALA A 19 -10.05 -2.20 -8.43
CA ALA A 19 -10.82 -2.42 -7.20
C ALA A 19 -10.30 -1.56 -6.05
N CYS A 20 -8.98 -1.40 -5.95
CA CYS A 20 -8.37 -0.53 -4.94
C CYS A 20 -8.80 0.92 -5.12
N LEU A 21 -8.70 1.42 -6.36
CA LEU A 21 -9.07 2.80 -6.67
C LEU A 21 -10.58 3.02 -6.53
N ASN A 22 -11.38 2.04 -6.93
CA ASN A 22 -12.82 2.11 -6.78
C ASN A 22 -13.21 2.21 -5.30
N ALA A 23 -12.60 1.39 -4.45
CA ALA A 23 -12.84 1.44 -3.01
C ALA A 23 -12.46 2.80 -2.42
N MET A 24 -11.32 3.34 -2.83
CA MET A 24 -10.88 4.66 -2.38
C MET A 24 -11.83 5.77 -2.87
N ASN A 25 -12.16 5.78 -4.15
CA ASN A 25 -12.99 6.83 -4.73
C ASN A 25 -14.41 6.84 -4.17
N ARG A 26 -14.96 5.68 -3.88
CA ARG A 26 -16.31 5.54 -3.33
C ARG A 26 -16.35 5.57 -1.82
N ARG A 27 -15.21 5.58 -1.14
CA ARG A 27 -15.13 5.53 0.32
C ARG A 27 -15.84 4.32 0.89
N ILE A 28 -15.54 3.13 0.33
CA ILE A 28 -16.08 1.84 0.77
C ILE A 28 -14.94 0.93 1.23
N ARG A 29 -15.28 -0.19 1.82
CA ARG A 29 -14.33 -1.19 2.33
C ARG A 29 -13.34 -0.54 3.30
N SER A 30 -12.06 -0.69 3.05
CA SER A 30 -11.02 -0.13 3.93
C SER A 30 -10.98 1.41 3.94
N PHE A 31 -11.65 2.04 2.99
CA PHE A 31 -11.68 3.51 2.88
C PHE A 31 -12.98 4.12 3.45
N GLU A 32 -13.86 3.32 4.02
CA GLU A 32 -15.12 3.80 4.59
C GLU A 32 -14.90 4.82 5.71
N CYS A 33 -13.82 4.67 6.47
CA CYS A 33 -13.48 5.60 7.55
C CYS A 33 -13.14 7.01 7.06
N TYR A 34 -12.95 7.20 5.76
CA TYR A 34 -12.60 8.50 5.18
C TYR A 34 -13.77 9.18 4.46
N LYS A 35 -15.00 8.84 4.77
CA LYS A 35 -16.18 9.39 4.05
C LYS A 35 -16.20 10.91 3.99
N ASP A 36 -15.82 11.56 5.07
CA ASP A 36 -15.85 13.03 5.17
C ASP A 36 -14.44 13.64 5.08
N THR A 37 -13.47 12.88 4.60
CA THR A 37 -12.08 13.31 4.50
C THR A 37 -11.68 13.49 3.04
N GLU A 38 -11.10 14.62 2.70
CA GLU A 38 -10.45 14.77 1.40
C GLU A 38 -9.20 13.91 1.36
N LEU A 39 -9.04 13.15 0.29
CA LEU A 39 -7.89 12.29 0.07
C LEU A 39 -7.12 12.74 -1.15
N GLU A 40 -5.81 12.83 -0.98
CA GLU A 40 -4.87 13.03 -2.09
C GLU A 40 -4.04 11.76 -2.23
N LEU A 41 -4.18 11.06 -3.34
CA LEU A 41 -3.37 9.88 -3.63
C LEU A 41 -2.01 10.35 -4.14
N VAL A 42 -1.00 10.29 -3.26
CA VAL A 42 0.35 10.79 -3.59
C VAL A 42 1.21 9.75 -4.28
N ALA A 43 0.87 8.47 -4.13
CA ALA A 43 1.59 7.40 -4.80
C ALA A 43 0.73 6.15 -4.89
N MET A 44 0.93 5.41 -5.96
CA MET A 44 0.39 4.07 -6.12
C MET A 44 1.50 3.22 -6.70
N GLY A 45 1.97 2.27 -5.93
CA GLY A 45 3.13 1.47 -6.30
C GLY A 45 2.95 0.01 -5.97
N ARG A 46 4.03 -0.72 -6.14
CA ARG A 46 4.09 -2.15 -5.89
C ARG A 46 5.51 -2.55 -5.51
N CYS A 47 5.65 -3.72 -4.91
CA CYS A 47 6.98 -4.27 -4.63
C CYS A 47 7.70 -4.60 -5.93
N ASN A 48 8.96 -4.98 -5.82
CA ASN A 48 9.80 -5.34 -6.96
C ASN A 48 9.84 -6.85 -7.24
N GLY A 49 8.93 -7.61 -6.61
CA GLY A 49 8.82 -9.05 -6.74
C GLY A 49 9.47 -9.80 -5.58
N CYS A 50 9.07 -11.06 -5.41
CA CYS A 50 9.50 -11.87 -4.29
C CYS A 50 11.00 -12.14 -4.28
N GLU A 51 11.62 -12.28 -5.45
CA GLU A 51 13.05 -12.52 -5.57
C GLU A 51 13.90 -11.30 -5.23
N ALA A 52 13.40 -10.11 -5.58
CA ALA A 52 14.12 -8.87 -5.30
C ALA A 52 14.08 -8.52 -3.81
N GLY A 53 13.00 -8.87 -3.13
CA GLY A 53 12.83 -8.58 -1.71
C GLY A 53 12.96 -7.09 -1.38
N MET A 54 13.63 -6.80 -0.28
CA MET A 54 13.89 -5.42 0.15
C MET A 54 15.19 -4.92 -0.50
N ASP A 55 15.17 -4.77 -1.80
CA ASP A 55 16.31 -4.25 -2.56
C ASP A 55 16.41 -2.71 -2.45
N ALA A 56 17.42 -2.14 -3.10
CA ALA A 56 17.61 -0.69 -3.09
C ALA A 56 16.44 0.07 -3.68
N GLY A 57 15.82 -0.48 -4.74
CA GLY A 57 14.64 0.12 -5.37
C GLY A 57 13.42 0.13 -4.45
N MET A 58 13.20 -0.94 -3.71
CA MET A 58 12.11 -1.01 -2.76
C MET A 58 12.31 -0.01 -1.62
N ARG A 59 13.53 0.10 -1.11
CA ARG A 59 13.87 1.09 -0.08
C ARG A 59 13.61 2.51 -0.57
N GLU A 60 14.00 2.81 -1.79
CA GLU A 60 13.78 4.13 -2.40
C GLU A 60 12.29 4.44 -2.51
N LYS A 61 11.47 3.45 -2.88
CA LYS A 61 10.01 3.61 -2.91
C LYS A 61 9.46 4.00 -1.53
N LEU A 62 9.88 3.29 -0.49
CA LEU A 62 9.42 3.58 0.88
C LEU A 62 9.89 4.96 1.35
N GLU A 63 11.15 5.31 1.08
CA GLU A 63 11.68 6.63 1.41
C GLU A 63 10.87 7.73 0.70
N ARG A 64 10.51 7.50 -0.55
CA ARG A 64 9.73 8.47 -1.33
C ARG A 64 8.33 8.66 -0.76
N LEU A 65 7.68 7.60 -0.28
CA LEU A 65 6.39 7.74 0.38
C LEU A 65 6.46 8.67 1.60
N VAL A 66 7.51 8.53 2.39
CA VAL A 66 7.75 9.39 3.55
C VAL A 66 8.01 10.82 3.11
N GLN A 67 8.86 11.02 2.09
CA GLN A 67 9.19 12.35 1.55
C GLN A 67 7.98 13.07 0.98
N GLU A 68 7.09 12.36 0.32
CA GLU A 68 5.86 12.95 -0.23
C GLU A 68 4.82 13.26 0.84
N GLY A 69 5.10 12.90 2.08
CA GLY A 69 4.23 13.20 3.20
C GLY A 69 3.01 12.29 3.31
N ALA A 70 3.10 11.06 2.83
CA ALA A 70 2.01 10.10 3.02
C ALA A 70 1.73 9.94 4.51
N GLU A 71 0.47 10.16 4.88
CA GLU A 71 0.01 10.01 6.26
C GLU A 71 -0.45 8.60 6.54
N VAL A 72 -0.98 7.92 5.51
CA VAL A 72 -1.46 6.55 5.57
C VAL A 72 -1.04 5.82 4.30
N VAL A 73 -0.61 4.58 4.45
CA VAL A 73 -0.35 3.67 3.33
C VAL A 73 -1.29 2.47 3.46
N HIS A 74 -2.07 2.21 2.45
CA HIS A 74 -2.91 1.02 2.34
C HIS A 74 -2.18 -0.02 1.51
N PHE A 75 -1.99 -1.20 2.09
CA PHE A 75 -1.52 -2.36 1.34
C PHE A 75 -2.71 -3.12 0.79
N GLY A 76 -2.69 -3.42 -0.51
CA GLY A 76 -3.76 -4.18 -1.14
C GLY A 76 -3.91 -5.58 -0.57
N ILE A 77 -5.08 -6.16 -0.72
CA ILE A 77 -5.35 -7.52 -0.24
C ILE A 77 -4.43 -8.55 -0.91
N CYS A 78 -3.90 -8.24 -2.09
CA CYS A 78 -2.95 -9.09 -2.82
C CYS A 78 -1.61 -9.28 -2.09
N THR A 79 -1.35 -8.54 -1.02
CA THR A 79 -0.12 -8.70 -0.21
C THR A 79 -0.20 -9.84 0.79
N LYS A 80 -1.31 -10.54 0.83
CA LYS A 80 -1.51 -11.73 1.66
C LYS A 80 -1.69 -12.96 0.77
N ASN A 81 -1.26 -14.13 1.27
CA ASN A 81 -1.49 -15.38 0.58
C ASN A 81 -2.92 -15.90 0.83
N LYS A 82 -3.24 -17.09 0.28
CA LYS A 82 -4.56 -17.71 0.41
C LYS A 82 -4.95 -18.02 1.85
N GLU A 83 -3.97 -18.29 2.71
CA GLU A 83 -4.18 -18.57 4.13
C GLU A 83 -4.26 -17.27 4.96
N GLY A 84 -4.19 -16.12 4.33
CA GLY A 84 -4.24 -14.83 5.00
C GLY A 84 -2.91 -14.37 5.60
N ALA A 85 -1.81 -15.09 5.33
CA ALA A 85 -0.50 -14.72 5.82
C ALA A 85 0.08 -13.57 4.97
N GLU A 86 0.55 -12.54 5.66
CA GLU A 86 1.16 -11.39 5.01
C GLU A 86 2.55 -11.73 4.46
N CYS A 87 2.86 -11.23 3.28
CA CYS A 87 4.19 -11.35 2.71
C CYS A 87 5.24 -10.73 3.64
N PRO A 88 6.36 -11.43 3.94
CA PRO A 88 7.40 -10.89 4.82
C PRO A 88 7.96 -9.53 4.36
N LEU A 89 8.06 -9.32 3.05
CA LEU A 89 8.49 -8.04 2.50
C LEU A 89 7.53 -6.91 2.88
N ILE A 90 6.23 -7.21 2.84
CA ILE A 90 5.20 -6.24 3.21
C ILE A 90 5.24 -5.95 4.71
N SER A 91 5.45 -6.97 5.53
CA SER A 91 5.60 -6.77 6.98
C SER A 91 6.78 -5.87 7.30
N ARG A 92 7.91 -6.06 6.63
CA ARG A 92 9.10 -5.21 6.80
C ARG A 92 8.87 -3.80 6.28
N SER A 93 8.16 -3.66 5.18
CA SER A 93 7.80 -2.36 4.62
C SER A 93 6.89 -1.58 5.56
N ALA A 94 5.89 -2.27 6.13
CA ALA A 94 4.99 -1.68 7.11
C ALA A 94 5.75 -1.20 8.35
N GLU A 95 6.67 -2.02 8.85
CA GLU A 95 7.51 -1.66 9.99
C GLU A 95 8.33 -0.39 9.72
N TYR A 96 8.96 -0.32 8.55
CA TYR A 96 9.71 0.87 8.14
C TYR A 96 8.83 2.11 8.15
N LEU A 97 7.65 2.02 7.53
CA LEU A 97 6.72 3.16 7.44
C LEU A 97 6.24 3.61 8.81
N GLU A 98 5.89 2.66 9.68
CA GLU A 98 5.43 2.96 11.03
C GLU A 98 6.54 3.64 11.86
N GLN A 99 7.78 3.22 11.71
CA GLN A 99 8.94 3.84 12.36
C GLN A 99 9.14 5.29 11.90
N HIS A 100 8.64 5.66 10.72
CA HIS A 100 8.71 7.01 10.18
C HIS A 100 7.40 7.78 10.34
N GLY A 101 6.52 7.32 11.23
CA GLY A 101 5.29 8.02 11.57
C GLY A 101 4.15 7.87 10.56
N VAL A 102 4.25 6.93 9.64
CA VAL A 102 3.22 6.65 8.65
C VAL A 102 2.31 5.53 9.16
N LYS A 103 1.01 5.78 9.15
CA LYS A 103 0.02 4.75 9.50
C LYS A 103 -0.09 3.73 8.38
N VAL A 104 -0.16 2.46 8.74
CA VAL A 104 -0.32 1.37 7.77
C VAL A 104 -1.68 0.70 7.98
N VAL A 105 -2.40 0.50 6.88
CA VAL A 105 -3.68 -0.23 6.86
C VAL A 105 -3.53 -1.42 5.91
N ARG A 106 -3.84 -2.62 6.40
CA ARG A 106 -3.79 -3.83 5.59
C ARG A 106 -5.13 -4.04 4.93
N GLY A 107 -5.21 -3.63 3.68
CA GLY A 107 -6.39 -3.79 2.87
C GLY A 107 -6.78 -2.53 2.11
N THR A 108 -7.44 -2.75 0.98
CA THR A 108 -8.06 -1.70 0.16
C THR A 108 -9.53 -2.03 -0.08
N HIS A 109 -9.80 -3.27 -0.47
CA HIS A 109 -11.16 -3.72 -0.77
C HIS A 109 -11.49 -5.10 -0.19
#